data_850073a9ee172997b258640120921bd6
#
_entry.id   850073a9ee172997b258640120921bd6
#
_cell.length_a   1.000
_cell.length_b   1.000
_cell.length_c   1.000
_cell.angle_alpha   90.00
_cell.angle_beta   90.00
_cell.angle_gamma   90.00
#
_symmetry.space_group_name_H-M   'P 1'
#
loop_
_entity.id
_entity.type
_entity.pdbx_description
1 polymer ?
#
loop_
_entity_poly.entity_id
_entity_poly.type
_entity_poly.pdbx_seq_one_letter_code
_entity_poly.pdbx_strand_id
1 'polypeptide(L)'
;INLQKTGVVTFDKSNKIIHMEEKPIAPKSNWAVPPFYIYTPSDIYTILDLCKIDKTMDSPGTLLEKLSIKSDLYVYKMPGRRYDIGNIQNLQYVNKLFSKQL
;
A
#
# COMPACT_ATOMS: atom_id res chain seq x y z
N ILE A 1 5.56 -2.43 12.19
CA ILE A 1 4.97 -2.91 10.91
C ILE A 1 5.94 -3.87 10.24
N ASN A 2 5.44 -5.01 9.82
CA ASN A 2 6.23 -5.95 9.05
C ASN A 2 6.16 -5.58 7.56
N LEU A 3 7.22 -4.98 7.04
CA LEU A 3 7.30 -4.52 5.65
C LEU A 3 7.25 -5.66 4.63
N GLN A 4 7.54 -6.89 5.03
CA GLN A 4 7.44 -8.06 4.16
C GLN A 4 5.99 -8.52 3.93
N LYS A 5 5.04 -7.96 4.68
CA LYS A 5 3.60 -8.29 4.59
C LYS A 5 2.76 -7.16 4.01
N THR A 6 3.38 -6.08 3.56
CA THR A 6 2.69 -4.91 3.01
C THR A 6 3.27 -4.50 1.67
N GLY A 7 2.57 -3.60 0.99
CA GLY A 7 3.16 -2.85 -0.10
C GLY A 7 4.20 -1.86 0.45
N VAL A 8 5.29 -1.66 -0.26
CA VAL A 8 6.37 -0.75 0.12
C VAL A 8 6.67 0.17 -1.06
N VAL A 9 6.75 1.48 -0.80
CA VAL A 9 7.00 2.48 -1.83
C VAL A 9 8.28 3.25 -1.58
N THR A 10 8.94 3.63 -2.68
CA THR A 10 10.00 4.63 -2.73
C THR A 10 9.50 5.79 -3.58
N PHE A 11 9.70 7.02 -3.14
CA PHE A 11 9.21 8.21 -3.85
C PHE A 11 10.24 9.33 -3.82
N ASP A 12 10.09 10.27 -4.75
CA ASP A 12 10.98 11.42 -4.88
C ASP A 12 10.52 12.62 -4.04
N LYS A 13 11.20 13.75 -4.20
CA LYS A 13 10.90 14.99 -3.46
C LYS A 13 9.52 15.56 -3.78
N SER A 14 8.94 15.21 -4.92
CA SER A 14 7.59 15.62 -5.33
C SER A 14 6.52 14.64 -4.86
N ASN A 15 6.89 13.64 -4.06
CA ASN A 15 6.03 12.54 -3.62
C ASN A 15 5.59 11.63 -4.76
N LYS A 16 6.28 11.68 -5.91
CA LYS A 16 6.02 10.77 -7.02
C LYS A 16 6.65 9.41 -6.73
N ILE A 17 5.89 8.33 -6.93
CA ILE A 17 6.38 6.98 -6.74
C ILE A 17 7.44 6.64 -7.79
N ILE A 18 8.65 6.29 -7.33
CA ILE A 18 9.75 5.82 -8.15
C ILE A 18 9.68 4.30 -8.28
N HIS A 19 9.33 3.62 -7.20
CA HIS A 19 9.31 2.17 -7.14
C HIS A 19 8.28 1.69 -6.12
N MET A 20 7.55 0.66 -6.48
CA MET A 20 6.58 0.00 -5.61
C MET A 20 6.81 -1.51 -5.63
N GLU A 21 6.77 -2.12 -4.45
CA GLU A 21 6.90 -3.57 -4.27
C GLU A 21 5.75 -4.06 -3.40
N GLU A 22 5.12 -5.16 -3.80
CA GLU A 22 4.13 -5.84 -2.97
C GLU A 22 4.80 -6.97 -2.19
N LYS A 23 4.73 -6.91 -0.87
CA LYS A 23 5.29 -7.93 0.03
C LYS A 23 6.74 -8.29 -0.29
N PRO A 24 7.65 -7.32 -0.33
CA PRO A 24 9.04 -7.58 -0.76
C PRO A 24 9.79 -8.41 0.28
N ILE A 25 10.65 -9.31 -0.18
CA ILE A 25 11.54 -10.07 0.71
C ILE A 25 12.59 -9.13 1.33
N ALA A 26 13.10 -8.20 0.53
CA ALA A 26 14.07 -7.19 0.95
C ALA A 26 13.52 -5.79 0.67
N PRO A 27 12.76 -5.20 1.60
CA PRO A 27 12.16 -3.88 1.38
C PRO A 27 13.22 -2.80 1.13
N LYS A 28 12.99 -1.96 0.11
CA LYS A 28 13.90 -0.87 -0.26
C LYS A 28 13.65 0.42 0.50
N SER A 29 12.57 0.51 1.26
CA SER A 29 12.24 1.68 2.08
C SER A 29 11.47 1.26 3.32
N ASN A 30 11.20 2.23 4.20
CA ASN A 30 10.39 2.03 5.40
C ASN A 30 8.95 2.53 5.24
N TRP A 31 8.55 2.88 4.01
CA TRP A 31 7.22 3.42 3.73
C TRP A 31 6.26 2.33 3.31
N ALA A 32 5.41 1.90 4.24
CA ALA A 32 4.36 0.93 4.00
C ALA A 32 3.12 1.58 3.39
N VAL A 33 2.46 0.88 2.48
CA VAL A 33 1.25 1.33 1.82
C VAL A 33 0.04 0.61 2.42
N PRO A 34 -0.83 1.32 3.16
CA PRO A 34 -2.11 0.75 3.58
C PRO A 34 -3.07 0.61 2.39
N PRO A 35 -4.15 -0.17 2.51
CA PRO A 35 -5.07 -0.39 1.39
C PRO A 35 -6.02 0.79 1.15
N PHE A 36 -5.48 2.01 1.09
CA PHE A 36 -6.22 3.23 0.77
C PHE A 36 -5.66 3.82 -0.50
N TYR A 37 -6.44 3.74 -1.58
CA TYR A 37 -6.02 4.17 -2.91
C TYR A 37 -7.05 5.13 -3.50
N ILE A 38 -6.56 6.18 -4.16
CA ILE A 38 -7.41 7.11 -4.91
C ILE A 38 -6.94 7.08 -6.36
N TYR A 39 -7.84 6.74 -7.25
CA TYR A 39 -7.56 6.64 -8.68
C TYR A 39 -8.28 7.72 -9.47
N THR A 40 -7.60 8.27 -10.48
CA THR A 40 -8.25 9.14 -11.46
C THR A 40 -9.05 8.30 -12.46
N PRO A 41 -9.98 8.91 -13.23
CA PRO A 41 -10.69 8.18 -14.29
C PRO A 41 -9.76 7.54 -15.32
N SER A 42 -8.64 8.19 -15.68
CA SER A 42 -7.67 7.61 -16.61
C SER A 42 -6.96 6.40 -16.01
N ASP A 43 -6.69 6.40 -14.70
CA ASP A 43 -6.12 5.24 -14.00
C ASP A 43 -7.06 4.04 -14.04
N ILE A 44 -8.36 4.28 -13.92
CA ILE A 44 -9.36 3.20 -13.99
C ILE A 44 -9.31 2.49 -15.34
N TYR A 45 -9.19 3.23 -16.45
CA TYR A 45 -9.04 2.62 -17.78
C TYR A 45 -7.77 1.78 -17.88
N THR A 46 -6.65 2.29 -17.36
CA THR A 46 -5.39 1.54 -17.32
C THR A 46 -5.53 0.27 -16.48
N ILE A 47 -6.20 0.35 -15.33
CA ILE A 47 -6.47 -0.81 -14.47
C ILE A 47 -7.29 -1.87 -15.21
N LEU A 48 -8.34 -1.45 -15.92
CA LEU A 48 -9.17 -2.38 -16.68
C LEU A 48 -8.37 -3.09 -17.75
N ASP A 49 -7.48 -2.37 -18.45
CA ASP A 49 -6.60 -2.97 -19.45
C ASP A 49 -5.61 -3.96 -18.84
N LEU A 50 -5.01 -3.62 -17.69
CA LEU A 50 -4.11 -4.51 -16.96
C LEU A 50 -4.81 -5.80 -16.54
N CYS A 51 -6.05 -5.70 -16.04
CA CYS A 51 -6.82 -6.85 -15.62
C CYS A 51 -7.21 -7.77 -16.79
N LYS A 52 -7.36 -7.24 -18.00
CA LYS A 52 -7.63 -8.02 -19.21
C LYS A 52 -6.40 -8.80 -19.66
N ILE A 53 -5.20 -8.20 -19.53
CA ILE A 53 -3.93 -8.79 -19.98
C ILE A 53 -3.43 -9.82 -18.97
N ASP A 54 -3.48 -9.48 -17.68
CA ASP A 54 -2.94 -10.32 -16.62
C ASP A 54 -4.05 -10.72 -15.64
N LYS A 55 -4.56 -11.92 -15.82
CA LYS A 55 -5.61 -12.48 -14.97
C LYS A 55 -5.08 -13.10 -13.68
N THR A 56 -3.76 -13.06 -13.47
CA THR A 56 -3.14 -13.60 -12.25
C THR A 56 -3.02 -12.56 -11.14
N MET A 57 -3.40 -11.30 -11.38
CA MET A 57 -3.43 -10.28 -10.34
C MET A 57 -4.54 -10.59 -9.35
N ASP A 58 -4.15 -10.95 -8.14
CA ASP A 58 -5.05 -11.43 -7.09
C ASP A 58 -5.17 -10.47 -5.91
N SER A 59 -4.45 -9.35 -5.92
CA SER A 59 -4.48 -8.40 -4.81
C SER A 59 -4.38 -6.95 -5.30
N PRO A 60 -4.98 -6.00 -4.56
CA PRO A 60 -4.85 -4.57 -4.88
C PRO A 60 -3.40 -4.07 -4.87
N GLY A 61 -2.55 -4.64 -4.02
CA GLY A 61 -1.13 -4.26 -3.96
C GLY A 61 -0.36 -4.67 -5.20
N THR A 62 -0.62 -5.86 -5.73
CA THR A 62 -0.03 -6.33 -6.99
C THR A 62 -0.48 -5.45 -8.16
N LEU A 63 -1.75 -5.08 -8.18
CA LEU A 63 -2.28 -4.16 -9.19
C LEU A 63 -1.57 -2.81 -9.11
N LEU A 64 -1.41 -2.26 -7.91
CA LEU A 64 -0.75 -0.98 -7.70
C LEU A 64 0.71 -1.02 -8.14
N GLU A 65 1.41 -2.12 -7.87
CA GLU A 65 2.79 -2.35 -8.32
C GLU A 65 2.90 -2.24 -9.84
N LYS A 66 1.99 -2.89 -10.57
CA LYS A 66 1.96 -2.84 -12.03
C LYS A 66 1.52 -1.49 -12.57
N LEU A 67 0.54 -0.86 -11.93
CA LEU A 67 0.06 0.46 -12.32
C LEU A 67 1.15 1.53 -12.16
N SER A 68 2.00 1.41 -11.14
CA SER A 68 3.08 2.36 -10.88
C SER A 68 4.10 2.45 -12.01
N ILE A 69 4.22 1.39 -12.82
CA ILE A 69 5.11 1.37 -13.98
C ILE A 69 4.48 2.12 -15.17
N LYS A 70 3.15 2.08 -15.30
CA LYS A 70 2.43 2.63 -16.45
C LYS A 70 1.87 4.03 -16.24
N SER A 71 1.66 4.44 -15.00
CA SER A 71 1.04 5.72 -14.66
C SER A 71 1.89 6.44 -13.63
N ASP A 72 1.80 7.76 -13.61
CA ASP A 72 2.41 8.57 -12.57
C ASP A 72 1.54 8.51 -11.33
N LEU A 73 2.06 7.88 -10.27
CA LEU A 73 1.40 7.75 -8.99
C LEU A 73 2.13 8.56 -7.93
N TYR A 74 1.39 9.10 -6.99
CA TYR A 74 1.91 9.94 -5.92
C TYR A 74 1.50 9.40 -4.56
N VAL A 75 2.34 9.64 -3.56
CA VAL A 75 2.04 9.25 -2.19
C VAL A 75 1.46 10.43 -1.42
N TYR A 76 0.53 10.13 -0.53
CA TYR A 76 0.09 11.04 0.52
C TYR A 76 0.58 10.47 1.86
N LYS A 77 1.39 11.25 2.57
CA LYS A 77 1.93 10.82 3.86
C LYS A 77 0.85 10.98 4.92
N MET A 78 0.31 9.87 5.39
CA MET A 78 -0.75 9.88 6.39
C MET A 78 -0.19 10.34 7.74
N PRO A 79 -0.85 11.29 8.41
CA PRO A 79 -0.48 11.65 9.78
C PRO A 79 -0.91 10.55 10.76
N GLY A 80 -0.22 10.49 11.91
CA GLY A 80 -0.56 9.56 12.97
C GLY A 80 -0.02 8.16 12.74
N ARG A 81 -0.59 7.20 13.45
CA ARG A 81 -0.19 5.80 13.40
C ARG A 81 -1.31 4.93 12.88
N ARG A 82 -0.94 3.88 12.15
CA ARG A 82 -1.86 2.85 11.67
C ARG A 82 -1.64 1.57 12.47
N TYR A 83 -2.74 0.93 12.83
CA TYR A 83 -2.72 -0.38 13.47
C TYR A 83 -3.47 -1.38 12.61
N ASP A 84 -2.84 -2.53 12.35
CA ASP A 84 -3.44 -3.61 11.60
C ASP A 84 -3.87 -4.70 12.57
N ILE A 85 -5.17 -4.98 12.60
CA ILE A 85 -5.75 -5.98 13.50
C ILE A 85 -6.05 -7.23 12.70
N GLY A 86 -5.01 -8.04 12.47
CA GLY A 86 -5.12 -9.28 11.71
C GLY A 86 -5.09 -10.55 12.56
N ASN A 87 -4.89 -10.44 13.87
CA ASN A 87 -4.85 -11.57 14.78
C ASN A 87 -5.24 -11.14 16.20
N ILE A 88 -5.40 -12.11 17.11
CA ILE A 88 -5.85 -11.88 18.49
C ILE A 88 -4.82 -11.05 19.26
N GLN A 89 -3.53 -11.28 19.07
CA GLN A 89 -2.47 -10.55 19.77
C GLN A 89 -2.51 -9.06 19.41
N ASN A 90 -2.68 -8.74 18.13
CA ASN A 90 -2.80 -7.35 17.68
C ASN A 90 -4.07 -6.70 18.20
N LEU A 91 -5.17 -7.43 18.25
CA LEU A 91 -6.43 -6.93 18.81
C LEU A 91 -6.26 -6.59 20.30
N GLN A 92 -5.66 -7.45 21.07
CA GLN A 92 -5.40 -7.23 22.50
C GLN A 92 -4.49 -6.03 22.71
N TYR A 93 -3.45 -5.91 21.92
CA TYR A 93 -2.51 -4.79 21.99
C TYR A 93 -3.22 -3.45 21.70
N VAL A 94 -4.00 -3.38 20.64
CA VAL A 94 -4.73 -2.17 20.25
C VAL A 94 -5.79 -1.81 21.29
N ASN A 95 -6.54 -2.78 21.80
CA ASN A 95 -7.52 -2.57 22.86
C ASN A 95 -6.87 -1.98 24.11
N LYS A 96 -5.73 -2.50 24.52
CA LYS A 96 -5.00 -2.00 25.67
C LYS A 96 -4.49 -0.57 25.45
N LEU A 97 -4.02 -0.30 24.22
CA LEU A 97 -3.51 1.02 23.85
C LEU A 97 -4.62 2.08 23.88
N PHE A 98 -5.76 1.78 23.26
CA PHE A 98 -6.88 2.72 23.18
C PHE A 98 -7.67 2.86 24.47
N SER A 99 -7.71 1.84 25.31
CA SER A 99 -8.38 1.92 26.61
C SER A 99 -7.75 2.96 27.54
N LYS A 100 -6.49 3.28 27.34
CA LYS A 100 -5.79 4.33 28.11
C LYS A 100 -6.13 5.75 27.67
N GLN A 101 -6.81 5.90 26.54
CA GLN A 101 -7.18 7.22 25.99
C GLN A 101 -8.63 7.59 26.34
N LEU A 102 -9.38 6.66 26.90
CA LEU A 102 -10.74 6.87 27.39
C LEU A 102 -10.70 7.23 28.87
#